data_b88b6c3d0ca411dea63a6bb4ecf0284b
#
_entry.id   b88b6c3d0ca411dea63a6bb4ecf0284b
#
_cell.length_a   1.000
_cell.length_b   1.000
_cell.length_c   1.000
_cell.angle_alpha   90.00
_cell.angle_beta   90.00
_cell.angle_gamma   90.00
#
_symmetry.space_group_name_H-M   'P 1'
#
loop_
_entity.id
_entity.type
_entity.pdbx_description
1 polymer ?
#
loop_
_entity_poly.entity_id
_entity_poly.type
_entity_poly.pdbx_seq_one_letter_code
_entity_poly.pdbx_strand_id
1 'polypeptide(L)'
;MQLRQARLSDLPAVFAIEQAVFGSHVYPDFFFRQALDLWPDWFWLAEDDAGAPAGYALGAPSQEPDQLWLLSLALLPSCRGRGTGKALMQAALQAMRPRARSVRLTVDPANPAAALYRKLGFAEIGRDADYFGPGEARLLLEWQPG
;
A
#
# COMPACT_ATOMS: atom_id res chain seq x y z
N MET A 1 2.63 15.51 -7.23
CA MET A 1 1.93 14.22 -7.18
C MET A 1 0.52 14.42 -6.67
N GLN A 2 -0.44 13.75 -7.26
CA GLN A 2 -1.83 13.82 -6.85
C GLN A 2 -2.38 12.41 -6.61
N LEU A 3 -3.06 12.22 -5.50
CA LEU A 3 -3.72 10.96 -5.15
C LEU A 3 -5.22 11.08 -5.45
N ARG A 4 -5.76 10.10 -6.14
CA ARG A 4 -7.20 9.99 -6.39
C ARG A 4 -7.67 8.55 -6.30
N GLN A 5 -8.97 8.34 -6.16
CA GLN A 5 -9.50 6.99 -6.16
C GLN A 5 -9.28 6.32 -7.52
N ALA A 6 -8.93 5.05 -7.49
CA ALA A 6 -8.73 4.26 -8.69
C ALA A 6 -10.08 3.99 -9.38
N ARG A 7 -10.03 3.88 -10.70
CA ARG A 7 -11.18 3.57 -11.56
C ARG A 7 -10.89 2.29 -12.32
N LEU A 8 -11.93 1.71 -12.90
CA LEU A 8 -11.79 0.50 -13.71
C LEU A 8 -10.73 0.67 -14.81
N SER A 9 -10.73 1.82 -15.46
CA SER A 9 -9.77 2.12 -16.54
C SER A 9 -8.32 2.21 -16.07
N ASP A 10 -8.07 2.33 -14.77
CA ASP A 10 -6.71 2.42 -14.21
C ASP A 10 -6.07 1.05 -13.97
N LEU A 11 -6.84 -0.03 -13.99
CA LEU A 11 -6.33 -1.34 -13.59
C LEU A 11 -5.14 -1.83 -14.42
N PRO A 12 -5.10 -1.64 -15.75
CA PRO A 12 -3.89 -1.99 -16.50
C PRO A 12 -2.64 -1.26 -16.03
N ALA A 13 -2.76 0.03 -15.69
CA ALA A 13 -1.65 0.82 -15.17
C ALA A 13 -1.23 0.34 -13.77
N VAL A 14 -2.20 0.03 -12.91
CA VAL A 14 -1.92 -0.51 -11.56
C VAL A 14 -1.14 -1.82 -11.67
N PHE A 15 -1.59 -2.73 -12.54
CA PHE A 15 -0.89 -4.00 -12.71
C PHE A 15 0.51 -3.84 -13.30
N ALA A 16 0.68 -2.90 -14.22
CA ALA A 16 2.00 -2.58 -14.77
C ALA A 16 2.94 -2.05 -13.68
N ILE A 17 2.45 -1.21 -12.77
CA ILE A 17 3.22 -0.71 -11.63
C ILE A 17 3.60 -1.88 -10.70
N GLU A 18 2.64 -2.74 -10.40
CA GLU A 18 2.88 -3.92 -9.56
C GLU A 18 4.01 -4.79 -10.13
N GLN A 19 3.95 -5.09 -11.42
CA GLN A 19 4.98 -5.89 -12.09
C GLN A 19 6.35 -5.19 -12.08
N ALA A 20 6.37 -3.89 -12.33
CA ALA A 20 7.61 -3.12 -12.36
C ALA A 20 8.30 -3.07 -10.99
N VAL A 21 7.52 -3.05 -9.91
CA VAL A 21 8.03 -2.93 -8.54
C VAL A 21 8.38 -4.28 -7.94
N PHE A 22 7.52 -5.28 -8.12
CA PHE A 22 7.64 -6.55 -7.39
C PHE A 22 8.07 -7.74 -8.27
N GLY A 23 8.22 -7.54 -9.58
CA GLY A 23 8.68 -8.60 -10.48
C GLY A 23 7.72 -9.79 -10.53
N SER A 24 8.20 -10.97 -10.09
CA SER A 24 7.42 -12.19 -10.09
C SER A 24 6.58 -12.39 -8.81
N HIS A 25 6.79 -11.57 -7.78
CA HIS A 25 6.05 -11.64 -6.51
C HIS A 25 4.85 -10.70 -6.53
N VAL A 26 4.03 -10.77 -7.57
CA VAL A 26 2.92 -9.85 -7.80
C VAL A 26 1.59 -10.47 -7.37
N TYR A 27 0.67 -9.62 -6.93
CA TYR A 27 -0.73 -9.98 -6.95
C TYR A 27 -1.16 -10.16 -8.42
N PRO A 28 -1.99 -11.17 -8.72
CA PRO A 28 -2.48 -11.34 -10.09
C PRO A 28 -3.44 -10.20 -10.49
N ASP A 29 -3.59 -9.99 -11.79
CA ASP A 29 -4.40 -8.91 -12.33
C ASP A 29 -5.86 -8.97 -11.85
N PHE A 30 -6.43 -10.18 -11.77
CA PHE A 30 -7.83 -10.34 -11.32
C PHE A 30 -8.02 -9.90 -9.87
N PHE A 31 -6.98 -9.96 -9.04
CA PHE A 31 -7.06 -9.50 -7.66
C PHE A 31 -7.40 -8.00 -7.60
N PHE A 32 -6.76 -7.20 -8.45
CA PHE A 32 -7.01 -5.75 -8.47
C PHE A 32 -8.43 -5.43 -8.94
N ARG A 33 -8.98 -6.23 -9.84
CA ARG A 33 -10.38 -6.06 -10.23
C ARG A 33 -11.32 -6.34 -9.08
N GLN A 34 -11.10 -7.42 -8.35
CA GLN A 34 -11.94 -7.76 -7.20
C GLN A 34 -11.75 -6.74 -6.07
N ALA A 35 -10.52 -6.29 -5.85
CA ALA A 35 -10.25 -5.25 -4.86
C ALA A 35 -11.02 -3.97 -5.16
N LEU A 36 -11.08 -3.57 -6.42
CA LEU A 36 -11.84 -2.40 -6.83
C LEU A 36 -13.34 -2.59 -6.58
N ASP A 37 -13.86 -3.78 -6.87
CA ASP A 37 -15.29 -4.08 -6.67
C ASP A 37 -15.67 -4.14 -5.18
N LEU A 38 -14.75 -4.66 -4.33
CA LEU A 38 -15.01 -4.87 -2.91
C LEU A 38 -14.66 -3.65 -2.06
N TRP A 39 -13.57 -2.96 -2.39
CA TRP A 39 -12.97 -1.93 -1.54
C TRP A 39 -12.65 -0.65 -2.32
N PRO A 40 -13.60 -0.09 -3.09
CA PRO A 40 -13.32 1.09 -3.92
C PRO A 40 -12.88 2.31 -3.11
N ASP A 41 -13.35 2.44 -1.86
CA ASP A 41 -13.00 3.57 -1.00
C ASP A 41 -11.54 3.54 -0.54
N TRP A 42 -10.87 2.38 -0.64
CA TRP A 42 -9.52 2.16 -0.12
C TRP A 42 -8.52 1.87 -1.23
N PHE A 43 -8.85 2.20 -2.47
CA PHE A 43 -8.00 1.96 -3.63
C PHE A 43 -7.70 3.29 -4.31
N TRP A 44 -6.40 3.68 -4.30
CA TRP A 44 -5.96 4.98 -4.82
C TRP A 44 -4.91 4.80 -5.89
N LEU A 45 -4.93 5.70 -6.87
CA LEU A 45 -3.87 5.87 -7.87
C LEU A 45 -3.14 7.18 -7.60
N ALA A 46 -1.82 7.14 -7.64
CA ALA A 46 -0.99 8.33 -7.58
C ALA A 46 -0.60 8.72 -9.00
N GLU A 47 -0.79 9.98 -9.34
CA GLU A 47 -0.38 10.55 -10.61
C GLU A 47 0.77 11.53 -10.38
N ASP A 48 1.75 11.53 -11.30
CA ASP A 48 2.83 12.52 -11.25
C ASP A 48 2.33 13.90 -11.70
N ASP A 49 3.22 14.88 -11.76
CA ASP A 49 2.84 16.25 -12.12
C ASP A 49 2.37 16.38 -13.57
N ALA A 50 2.70 15.41 -14.42
CA ALA A 50 2.23 15.35 -15.81
C ALA A 50 0.91 14.58 -15.95
N GLY A 51 0.35 14.06 -14.87
CA GLY A 51 -0.87 13.28 -14.87
C GLY A 51 -0.69 11.80 -15.24
N ALA A 52 0.55 11.31 -15.30
CA ALA A 52 0.84 9.92 -15.60
C ALA A 52 0.79 9.06 -14.33
N PRO A 53 0.35 7.78 -14.43
CA PRO A 53 0.36 6.88 -13.28
C PRO A 53 1.78 6.69 -12.74
N ALA A 54 1.96 6.92 -11.44
CA ALA A 54 3.25 6.85 -10.78
C ALA A 54 3.29 5.77 -9.69
N GLY A 55 2.15 5.47 -9.09
CA GLY A 55 2.05 4.52 -8.00
C GLY A 55 0.61 4.23 -7.63
N TYR A 56 0.43 3.32 -6.69
CA TYR A 56 -0.90 3.04 -6.15
C TYR A 56 -0.80 2.65 -4.68
N ALA A 57 -1.93 2.75 -3.99
CA ALA A 57 -2.09 2.23 -2.63
C ALA A 57 -3.43 1.50 -2.54
N LEU A 58 -3.43 0.35 -1.89
CA LEU A 58 -4.61 -0.47 -1.72
C LEU A 58 -4.76 -0.87 -0.26
N GLY A 59 -5.88 -0.47 0.33
CA GLY A 59 -6.28 -0.88 1.67
C GLY A 59 -7.51 -1.77 1.64
N ALA A 60 -7.77 -2.40 2.77
CA ALA A 60 -8.95 -3.23 2.96
C ALA A 60 -9.39 -3.21 4.42
N PRO A 61 -10.71 -3.36 4.69
CA PRO A 61 -11.17 -3.54 6.05
C PRO A 61 -10.77 -4.93 6.57
N SER A 62 -10.62 -5.04 7.91
CA SER A 62 -10.38 -6.31 8.57
C SER A 62 -11.66 -6.79 9.25
N GLN A 63 -11.57 -7.93 9.95
CA GLN A 63 -12.66 -8.41 10.79
C GLN A 63 -12.87 -7.52 12.02
N GLU A 64 -11.82 -6.85 12.47
CA GLU A 64 -11.92 -5.93 13.60
C GLU A 64 -12.57 -4.63 13.13
N PRO A 65 -13.62 -4.14 13.84
CA PRO A 65 -14.18 -2.83 13.54
C PRO A 65 -13.12 -1.75 13.63
N ASP A 66 -13.18 -0.78 12.74
CA ASP A 66 -12.30 0.37 12.73
C ASP A 66 -10.81 0.04 12.53
N GLN A 67 -10.50 -1.17 12.07
CA GLN A 67 -9.14 -1.52 11.69
C GLN A 67 -9.07 -1.74 10.19
N LEU A 68 -8.18 -0.98 9.54
CA LEU A 68 -7.89 -1.13 8.12
C LEU A 68 -6.52 -1.77 7.94
N TRP A 69 -6.34 -2.45 6.82
CA TRP A 69 -5.04 -2.97 6.40
C TRP A 69 -4.61 -2.27 5.14
N LEU A 70 -3.35 -1.91 5.08
CA LEU A 70 -2.72 -1.53 3.83
C LEU A 70 -2.14 -2.80 3.21
N LEU A 71 -2.78 -3.28 2.15
CA LEU A 71 -2.39 -4.54 1.50
C LEU A 71 -1.20 -4.36 0.59
N SER A 72 -1.13 -3.22 -0.11
CA SER A 72 -0.03 -2.96 -1.03
C SER A 72 0.13 -1.48 -1.25
N LEU A 73 1.39 -1.07 -1.42
CA LEU A 73 1.76 0.27 -1.81
C LEU A 73 2.96 0.15 -2.73
N ALA A 74 2.85 0.72 -3.90
CA ALA A 74 3.91 0.64 -4.90
C ALA A 74 4.12 2.00 -5.57
N LEU A 75 5.38 2.32 -5.82
CA LEU A 75 5.77 3.52 -6.52
C LEU A 75 6.79 3.13 -7.60
N LEU A 76 6.58 3.60 -8.82
CA LEU A 76 7.52 3.34 -9.92
C LEU A 76 8.92 3.78 -9.53
N PRO A 77 9.97 3.01 -9.90
CA PRO A 77 11.35 3.37 -9.58
C PRO A 77 11.75 4.77 -10.04
N SER A 78 11.24 5.20 -11.21
CA SER A 78 11.52 6.53 -11.76
C SER A 78 10.95 7.67 -10.93
N CYS A 79 10.00 7.38 -10.06
CA CYS A 79 9.32 8.37 -9.20
C CYS A 79 9.84 8.38 -7.77
N ARG A 80 10.81 7.54 -7.46
CA ARG A 80 11.39 7.43 -6.11
C ARG A 80 12.45 8.50 -5.86
N GLY A 81 12.80 8.69 -4.58
CA GLY A 81 13.90 9.57 -4.19
C GLY A 81 13.54 11.05 -4.10
N ARG A 82 12.26 11.39 -4.25
CA ARG A 82 11.76 12.78 -4.20
C ARG A 82 10.76 13.00 -3.07
N GLY A 83 10.71 12.11 -2.09
CA GLY A 83 9.70 12.15 -1.06
C GLY A 83 8.31 11.72 -1.52
N THR A 84 8.19 11.22 -2.74
CA THR A 84 6.88 10.82 -3.30
C THR A 84 6.29 9.62 -2.58
N GLY A 85 7.11 8.64 -2.20
CA GLY A 85 6.65 7.48 -1.43
C GLY A 85 6.10 7.87 -0.07
N LYS A 86 6.78 8.80 0.61
CA LYS A 86 6.30 9.35 1.87
C LYS A 86 4.97 10.09 1.67
N ALA A 87 4.89 10.92 0.64
CA ALA A 87 3.68 11.68 0.33
C ALA A 87 2.49 10.74 0.00
N LEU A 88 2.74 9.68 -0.78
CA LEU A 88 1.73 8.69 -1.11
C LEU A 88 1.21 8.00 0.17
N MET A 89 2.12 7.56 1.04
CA MET A 89 1.75 6.91 2.29
C MET A 89 1.00 7.85 3.21
N GLN A 90 1.46 9.10 3.36
CA GLN A 90 0.77 10.09 4.18
C GLN A 90 -0.64 10.37 3.66
N ALA A 91 -0.80 10.47 2.35
CA ALA A 91 -2.12 10.70 1.75
C ALA A 91 -3.06 9.51 1.99
N ALA A 92 -2.56 8.28 1.86
CA ALA A 92 -3.34 7.08 2.15
C ALA A 92 -3.78 7.03 3.62
N LEU A 93 -2.86 7.29 4.55
CA LEU A 93 -3.17 7.32 5.98
C LEU A 93 -4.18 8.41 6.31
N GLN A 94 -4.03 9.58 5.70
CA GLN A 94 -4.97 10.68 5.91
C GLN A 94 -6.38 10.32 5.42
N ALA A 95 -6.48 9.61 4.31
CA ALA A 95 -7.76 9.15 3.80
C ALA A 95 -8.39 8.05 4.69
N MET A 96 -7.56 7.21 5.31
CA MET A 96 -8.01 6.15 6.21
C MET A 96 -8.39 6.66 7.60
N ARG A 97 -7.77 7.74 8.04
CA ARG A 97 -7.86 8.26 9.42
C ARG A 97 -9.29 8.41 9.94
N PRO A 98 -10.25 8.95 9.19
CA PRO A 98 -11.62 9.13 9.71
C PRO A 98 -12.34 7.82 10.03
N ARG A 99 -11.90 6.71 9.45
CA ARG A 99 -12.53 5.40 9.57
C ARG A 99 -11.71 4.36 10.33
N ALA A 100 -10.47 4.69 10.70
CA ALA A 100 -9.55 3.71 11.27
C ALA A 100 -9.07 4.13 12.65
N ARG A 101 -9.22 3.25 13.64
CA ARG A 101 -8.54 3.34 14.93
C ARG A 101 -7.11 2.84 14.80
N SER A 102 -6.87 1.91 13.86
CA SER A 102 -5.55 1.41 13.56
C SER A 102 -5.44 1.02 12.10
N VAL A 103 -4.24 1.13 11.55
CA VAL A 103 -3.89 0.64 10.23
C VAL A 103 -2.73 -0.33 10.37
N ARG A 104 -2.88 -1.53 9.81
CA ARG A 104 -1.83 -2.54 9.84
C ARG A 104 -1.29 -2.80 8.44
N LEU A 105 -0.06 -3.24 8.38
CA LEU A 105 0.57 -3.71 7.16
C LEU A 105 1.62 -4.77 7.49
N THR A 106 1.96 -5.56 6.48
CA THR A 106 3.12 -6.43 6.55
C THR A 106 4.20 -5.91 5.60
N VAL A 107 5.46 -6.09 5.98
CA VAL A 107 6.60 -5.67 5.17
C VAL A 107 7.73 -6.67 5.34
N ASP A 108 8.43 -6.95 4.24
CA ASP A 108 9.66 -7.74 4.27
C ASP A 108 10.69 -7.01 5.14
N PRO A 109 11.32 -7.71 6.13
CA PRO A 109 12.35 -7.08 6.96
C PRO A 109 13.50 -6.46 6.17
N ALA A 110 13.78 -6.97 4.98
CA ALA A 110 14.84 -6.46 4.11
C ALA A 110 14.41 -5.26 3.26
N ASN A 111 13.11 -4.92 3.27
CA ASN A 111 12.58 -3.83 2.45
C ASN A 111 12.92 -2.48 3.11
N PRO A 112 13.62 -1.56 2.39
CA PRO A 112 13.92 -0.23 2.94
C PRO A 112 12.68 0.57 3.35
N ALA A 113 11.51 0.26 2.80
CA ALA A 113 10.26 0.92 3.16
C ALA A 113 9.89 0.75 4.64
N ALA A 114 10.40 -0.28 5.31
CA ALA A 114 10.17 -0.47 6.75
C ALA A 114 10.61 0.76 7.56
N ALA A 115 11.74 1.37 7.19
CA ALA A 115 12.22 2.59 7.86
C ALA A 115 11.27 3.77 7.64
N LEU A 116 10.71 3.89 6.44
CA LEU A 116 9.73 4.92 6.12
C LEU A 116 8.47 4.75 6.97
N TYR A 117 7.96 3.53 7.07
CA TYR A 117 6.76 3.26 7.87
C TYR A 117 6.98 3.64 9.34
N ARG A 118 8.15 3.32 9.90
CA ARG A 118 8.46 3.68 11.29
C ARG A 118 8.52 5.20 11.48
N LYS A 119 9.08 5.93 10.52
CA LYS A 119 9.09 7.39 10.56
C LYS A 119 7.69 7.99 10.53
N LEU A 120 6.75 7.30 9.91
CA LEU A 120 5.35 7.74 9.83
C LEU A 120 4.53 7.34 11.06
N GLY A 121 5.14 6.66 12.02
CA GLY A 121 4.49 6.31 13.27
C GLY A 121 4.05 4.86 13.40
N PHE A 122 4.40 4.00 12.44
CA PHE A 122 4.15 2.56 12.58
C PHE A 122 5.10 1.95 13.60
N ALA A 123 4.57 1.07 14.44
CA ALA A 123 5.35 0.29 15.39
C ALA A 123 5.25 -1.19 15.05
N GLU A 124 6.34 -1.91 15.25
CA GLU A 124 6.33 -3.36 15.07
C GLU A 124 5.52 -4.01 16.19
N ILE A 125 4.50 -4.80 15.83
CA ILE A 125 3.67 -5.53 16.78
C ILE A 125 3.81 -7.04 16.64
N GLY A 126 4.49 -7.51 15.62
CA GLY A 126 4.71 -8.94 15.43
C GLY A 126 5.68 -9.21 14.31
N ARG A 127 6.08 -10.48 14.21
CA ARG A 127 6.99 -10.97 13.19
C ARG A 127 6.64 -12.42 12.90
N ASP A 128 6.59 -12.77 11.62
CA ASP A 128 6.35 -14.14 11.19
C ASP A 128 7.43 -14.53 10.17
N ALA A 129 8.20 -15.57 10.48
CA ALA A 129 9.31 -16.02 9.64
C ALA A 129 8.84 -16.65 8.33
N ASP A 130 7.60 -17.10 8.27
CA ASP A 130 7.06 -17.87 7.14
C ASP A 130 5.69 -17.34 6.71
N TYR A 131 5.47 -16.05 6.78
CA TYR A 131 4.16 -15.43 6.56
C TYR A 131 3.52 -15.82 5.22
N PHE A 132 4.29 -15.77 4.13
CA PHE A 132 3.83 -16.13 2.79
C PHE A 132 4.37 -17.50 2.33
N GLY A 133 4.92 -18.29 3.24
CA GLY A 133 5.51 -19.58 2.95
C GLY A 133 6.91 -19.70 3.54
N PRO A 134 7.57 -20.86 3.39
CA PRO A 134 8.88 -21.08 4.00
C PRO A 134 9.91 -20.03 3.61
N GLY A 135 10.50 -19.38 4.61
CA GLY A 135 11.50 -18.34 4.40
C GLY A 135 10.97 -16.98 3.94
N GLU A 136 9.66 -16.83 3.82
CA GLU A 136 9.04 -15.57 3.41
C GLU A 136 8.61 -14.76 4.64
N ALA A 137 9.60 -14.26 5.36
CA ALA A 137 9.38 -13.52 6.60
C ALA A 137 8.72 -12.17 6.36
N ARG A 138 7.85 -11.76 7.30
CA ARG A 138 7.27 -10.41 7.31
C ARG A 138 7.23 -9.85 8.72
N LEU A 139 7.44 -8.53 8.80
CA LEU A 139 7.14 -7.76 10.00
C LEU A 139 5.68 -7.36 9.95
N LEU A 140 5.01 -7.37 11.08
CA LEU A 140 3.67 -6.80 11.21
C LEU A 140 3.79 -5.45 11.91
N LEU A 141 3.36 -4.41 11.23
CA LEU A 141 3.43 -3.04 11.73
C LEU A 141 2.02 -2.48 11.94
N GLU A 142 1.88 -1.61 12.93
CA GLU A 142 0.61 -0.96 13.22
C GLU A 142 0.80 0.54 13.44
N TRP A 143 -0.11 1.31 12.88
CA TRP A 143 -0.21 2.75 13.08
C TRP A 143 -1.54 3.06 13.74
N GLN A 144 -1.50 3.92 14.77
CA GLN A 144 -2.70 4.40 15.45
C GLN A 144 -2.77 5.91 15.27
N PRO A 145 -3.86 6.43 14.64
CA PRO A 145 -4.06 7.87 14.56
C PRO A 145 -4.26 8.42 15.96
N GLY A 146 -3.33 9.30 16.36
CA GLY A 146 -3.30 9.87 17.69
C GLY A 146 -4.27 10.99 17.90
#